data_06b6a68907ae97da4100bffc02bf6257
#
_entry.id   06b6a68907ae97da4100bffc02bf6257
#
_cell.length_a   1.000
_cell.length_b   1.000
_cell.length_c   1.000
_cell.angle_alpha   90.00
_cell.angle_beta   90.00
_cell.angle_gamma   90.00
#
_symmetry.space_group_name_H-M   'P 1'
#
loop_
_entity.id
_entity.type
_entity.pdbx_description
1 polymer ?
#
loop_
_entity_poly.entity_id
_entity_poly.type
_entity_poly.pdbx_seq_one_letter_code
_entity_poly.pdbx_strand_id
1 'polypeptide(L)'
;MCLSVAGPVSGDEFKFTNNHWRLSRTGFCKTLQVEQLLLVNDFSAMALGMTRLQPGEFRVVCEGTPEPLRPAVVIGPGTGLGVGTLLDLGEGRFAALPGEGGHVDLPLSSLRETQLWQHIHNEIGHVSAETALSGGGLPRVYRAICAVDGHEPKLDTPEAITAAGLAGDPIALEVLEQFCCWLGRVAGNNVLTTGGRGGVYIVGGVIPRFADFFLESGFARSFADKGCMSDYFKGIPVWLVTAPYSGLVGAGVALEQEG
;
A
#
# COMPACT_ATOMS: atom_id res chain seq x y z
N MET A 1 26.40 3.77 -3.70
CA MET A 1 25.26 3.40 -4.55
C MET A 1 24.14 2.81 -3.69
N CYS A 2 22.85 3.04 -4.03
CA CYS A 2 21.72 2.45 -3.30
C CYS A 2 20.83 1.67 -4.27
N LEU A 3 20.35 0.50 -3.85
CA LEU A 3 19.35 -0.29 -4.57
C LEU A 3 18.14 -0.53 -3.67
N SER A 4 16.97 -0.28 -4.21
CA SER A 4 15.68 -0.65 -3.61
C SER A 4 15.32 -2.07 -4.03
N VAL A 5 15.06 -2.95 -3.06
CA VAL A 5 14.85 -4.39 -3.28
C VAL A 5 13.60 -4.88 -2.53
N ALA A 6 12.83 -5.75 -3.17
CA ALA A 6 11.67 -6.36 -2.55
C ALA A 6 12.12 -7.50 -1.59
N GLY A 7 11.85 -7.34 -0.32
CA GLY A 7 12.12 -8.32 0.72
C GLY A 7 13.01 -7.78 1.87
N PRO A 8 13.19 -8.59 2.92
CA PRO A 8 14.00 -8.20 4.08
C PRO A 8 15.49 -8.12 3.72
N VAL A 9 16.12 -7.02 4.12
CA VAL A 9 17.54 -6.75 3.86
C VAL A 9 18.38 -7.09 5.09
N SER A 10 19.29 -8.05 4.97
CA SER A 10 20.22 -8.40 6.05
C SER A 10 21.53 -8.97 5.50
N GLY A 11 22.66 -8.64 6.15
CA GLY A 11 23.98 -9.19 5.83
C GLY A 11 24.53 -8.80 4.45
N ASP A 12 25.52 -9.60 3.94
CA ASP A 12 26.16 -9.38 2.65
C ASP A 12 25.34 -9.94 1.47
N GLU A 13 24.70 -11.10 1.66
CA GLU A 13 23.92 -11.75 0.62
C GLU A 13 22.44 -11.37 0.71
N PHE A 14 21.88 -10.90 -0.40
CA PHE A 14 20.46 -10.69 -0.59
C PHE A 14 19.90 -11.73 -1.57
N LYS A 15 18.81 -12.40 -1.19
CA LYS A 15 18.06 -13.32 -2.04
C LYS A 15 16.74 -12.68 -2.45
N PHE A 16 16.52 -12.56 -3.76
CA PHE A 16 15.27 -12.01 -4.28
C PHE A 16 14.09 -12.95 -4.02
N THR A 17 12.97 -12.40 -3.52
CA THR A 17 11.77 -13.17 -3.15
C THR A 17 11.09 -13.81 -4.36
N ASN A 18 11.10 -13.11 -5.50
CA ASN A 18 10.32 -13.48 -6.69
C ASN A 18 11.16 -14.18 -7.79
N ASN A 19 12.44 -14.46 -7.52
CA ASN A 19 13.30 -15.20 -8.44
C ASN A 19 14.45 -15.89 -7.66
N HIS A 20 15.26 -16.64 -8.38
CA HIS A 20 16.40 -17.37 -7.80
C HIS A 20 17.71 -16.57 -7.79
N TRP A 21 17.66 -15.29 -8.08
CA TRP A 21 18.84 -14.42 -8.07
C TRP A 21 19.34 -14.19 -6.65
N ARG A 22 20.64 -14.04 -6.54
CA ARG A 22 21.34 -13.65 -5.33
C ARG A 22 22.26 -12.49 -5.64
N LEU A 23 22.34 -11.55 -4.73
CA LEU A 23 23.20 -10.39 -4.81
C LEU A 23 24.14 -10.40 -3.60
N SER A 24 25.45 -10.50 -3.82
CA SER A 24 26.46 -10.21 -2.80
C SER A 24 26.82 -8.73 -2.87
N ARG A 25 26.70 -8.00 -1.78
CA ARG A 25 27.08 -6.59 -1.71
C ARG A 25 28.57 -6.40 -2.06
N THR A 26 29.42 -7.22 -1.44
CA THR A 26 30.87 -7.20 -1.69
C THR A 26 31.18 -7.52 -3.14
N GLY A 27 30.56 -8.56 -3.71
CA GLY A 27 30.73 -8.94 -5.11
C GLY A 27 30.28 -7.86 -6.08
N PHE A 28 29.14 -7.23 -5.80
CA PHE A 28 28.58 -6.11 -6.57
C PHE A 28 29.55 -4.90 -6.57
N CYS A 29 29.99 -4.49 -5.39
CA CYS A 29 30.93 -3.38 -5.24
C CYS A 29 32.22 -3.60 -6.04
N LYS A 30 32.78 -4.82 -5.95
CA LYS A 30 33.99 -5.19 -6.69
C LYS A 30 33.78 -5.17 -8.21
N THR A 31 32.62 -5.65 -8.69
CA THR A 31 32.33 -5.75 -10.13
C THR A 31 32.09 -4.39 -10.75
N LEU A 32 31.35 -3.50 -10.07
CA LEU A 32 30.99 -2.19 -10.57
C LEU A 32 31.95 -1.07 -10.11
N GLN A 33 32.99 -1.40 -9.36
CA GLN A 33 33.97 -0.45 -8.84
C GLN A 33 33.34 0.70 -8.04
N VAL A 34 32.33 0.39 -7.22
CA VAL A 34 31.69 1.32 -6.30
C VAL A 34 32.17 1.04 -4.87
N GLU A 35 32.34 2.09 -4.08
CA GLU A 35 32.87 1.98 -2.71
C GLU A 35 31.92 1.24 -1.78
N GLN A 36 30.63 1.50 -1.89
CA GLN A 36 29.60 0.94 -1.01
C GLN A 36 28.30 0.67 -1.76
N LEU A 37 27.61 -0.41 -1.40
CA LEU A 37 26.24 -0.73 -1.81
C LEU A 37 25.31 -0.71 -0.60
N LEU A 38 24.43 0.27 -0.55
CA LEU A 38 23.28 0.28 0.35
C LEU A 38 22.13 -0.50 -0.29
N LEU A 39 21.57 -1.45 0.44
CA LEU A 39 20.31 -2.10 0.08
C LEU A 39 19.22 -1.58 1.01
N VAL A 40 18.11 -1.15 0.46
CA VAL A 40 16.91 -0.75 1.21
C VAL A 40 15.71 -1.55 0.73
N ASN A 41 14.81 -1.90 1.65
CA ASN A 41 13.54 -2.51 1.27
C ASN A 41 12.74 -1.55 0.38
N ASP A 42 11.97 -2.07 -0.57
CA ASP A 42 11.23 -1.27 -1.56
C ASP A 42 10.20 -0.33 -0.91
N PHE A 43 9.47 -0.78 0.11
CA PHE A 43 8.54 0.10 0.83
C PHE A 43 9.23 1.05 1.80
N SER A 44 10.41 0.71 2.31
CA SER A 44 11.25 1.67 3.04
C SER A 44 11.76 2.79 2.12
N ALA A 45 12.20 2.44 0.92
CA ALA A 45 12.56 3.43 -0.09
C ALA A 45 11.34 4.26 -0.50
N MET A 46 10.17 3.61 -0.72
CA MET A 46 8.93 4.32 -1.02
C MET A 46 8.59 5.34 0.08
N ALA A 47 8.68 4.95 1.36
CA ALA A 47 8.42 5.83 2.50
C ALA A 47 9.36 7.03 2.53
N LEU A 48 10.66 6.83 2.33
CA LEU A 48 11.63 7.92 2.26
C LEU A 48 11.37 8.85 1.06
N GLY A 49 10.89 8.32 -0.06
CA GLY A 49 10.51 9.09 -1.24
C GLY A 49 9.40 10.11 -0.97
N MET A 50 8.52 9.86 -0.01
CA MET A 50 7.45 10.78 0.36
C MET A 50 7.98 12.12 0.89
N THR A 51 9.21 12.16 1.40
CA THR A 51 9.85 13.39 1.89
C THR A 51 10.25 14.36 0.76
N ARG A 52 10.21 13.92 -0.49
CA ARG A 52 10.61 14.70 -1.68
C ARG A 52 9.45 15.02 -2.63
N LEU A 53 8.20 14.69 -2.25
CA LEU A 53 7.04 14.98 -3.07
C LEU A 53 6.88 16.50 -3.28
N GLN A 54 6.60 16.88 -4.52
CA GLN A 54 6.37 18.25 -4.93
C GLN A 54 4.86 18.53 -5.06
N PRO A 55 4.42 19.79 -4.97
CA PRO A 55 3.06 20.17 -5.32
C PRO A 55 2.68 19.67 -6.71
N GLY A 56 1.50 19.00 -6.81
CA GLY A 56 1.02 18.39 -8.06
C GLY A 56 1.39 16.93 -8.25
N GLU A 57 2.24 16.36 -7.40
CA GLU A 57 2.61 14.94 -7.44
C GLU A 57 1.72 14.06 -6.55
N PHE A 58 0.67 14.63 -5.99
CA PHE A 58 -0.33 13.91 -5.20
C PHE A 58 -1.71 14.58 -5.31
N ARG A 59 -2.75 13.82 -4.99
CA ARG A 59 -4.14 14.29 -4.88
C ARG A 59 -4.59 14.11 -3.43
N VAL A 60 -5.33 15.09 -2.91
CA VAL A 60 -5.89 15.01 -1.55
C VAL A 60 -7.08 14.07 -1.53
N VAL A 61 -7.05 13.08 -0.63
CA VAL A 61 -8.14 12.13 -0.36
C VAL A 61 -8.91 12.54 0.90
N CYS A 62 -8.15 12.87 1.97
CA CYS A 62 -8.73 13.44 3.18
C CYS A 62 -7.95 14.71 3.54
N GLU A 63 -8.69 15.78 3.76
CA GLU A 63 -8.12 17.06 4.23
C GLU A 63 -7.57 16.94 5.65
N GLY A 64 -6.47 17.63 5.92
CA GLY A 64 -5.86 17.65 7.23
C GLY A 64 -4.51 18.35 7.22
N THR A 65 -3.87 18.34 8.38
CA THR A 65 -2.53 18.90 8.58
C THR A 65 -1.66 17.87 9.27
N PRO A 66 -0.49 17.50 8.68
CA PRO A 66 0.43 16.57 9.33
C PRO A 66 0.84 17.08 10.71
N GLU A 67 0.78 16.22 11.72
CA GLU A 67 1.36 16.55 13.02
C GLU A 67 2.88 16.37 12.95
N PRO A 68 3.68 17.37 13.31
CA PRO A 68 5.14 17.30 13.30
C PRO A 68 5.67 16.16 14.19
N LEU A 69 6.75 15.52 13.78
CA LEU A 69 7.43 14.43 14.51
C LEU A 69 6.51 13.23 14.81
N ARG A 70 5.42 13.09 14.08
CA ARG A 70 4.57 11.91 14.13
C ARG A 70 4.85 11.00 12.94
N PRO A 71 4.74 9.68 13.14
CA PRO A 71 4.83 8.74 12.04
C PRO A 71 3.81 9.03 10.93
N ALA A 72 4.19 8.78 9.68
CA ALA A 72 3.27 8.73 8.55
C ALA A 72 3.22 7.31 7.99
N VAL A 73 2.02 6.86 7.62
CA VAL A 73 1.81 5.53 7.01
C VAL A 73 1.98 5.64 5.49
N VAL A 74 2.70 4.72 4.90
CA VAL A 74 2.80 4.56 3.44
C VAL A 74 2.25 3.19 3.09
N ILE A 75 1.17 3.15 2.33
CA ILE A 75 0.48 1.91 1.96
C ILE A 75 0.18 1.91 0.47
N GLY A 76 0.42 0.78 -0.20
CA GLY A 76 0.29 0.75 -1.65
C GLY A 76 -0.10 -0.59 -2.23
N PRO A 77 -1.33 -0.69 -2.78
CA PRO A 77 -1.72 -1.82 -3.59
C PRO A 77 -1.03 -1.78 -4.96
N GLY A 78 -0.31 -2.84 -5.25
CA GLY A 78 0.40 -3.10 -6.50
C GLY A 78 0.23 -4.56 -6.92
N THR A 79 1.32 -5.26 -7.25
CA THR A 79 1.33 -6.72 -7.40
C THR A 79 0.92 -7.40 -6.09
N GLY A 80 1.41 -6.87 -4.96
CA GLY A 80 0.99 -7.18 -3.60
C GLY A 80 0.43 -5.94 -2.89
N LEU A 81 0.44 -5.96 -1.55
CA LEU A 81 0.11 -4.84 -0.69
C LEU A 81 1.30 -4.51 0.21
N GLY A 82 2.06 -3.49 -0.16
CA GLY A 82 3.14 -3.03 0.70
C GLY A 82 2.66 -2.02 1.74
N VAL A 83 3.28 -2.06 2.92
CA VAL A 83 3.06 -1.11 4.00
C VAL A 83 4.40 -0.75 4.63
N GLY A 84 4.64 0.54 4.79
CA GLY A 84 5.80 1.08 5.49
C GLY A 84 5.41 2.25 6.37
N THR A 85 6.28 2.61 7.29
CA THR A 85 6.09 3.77 8.17
C THR A 85 7.27 4.73 8.00
N LEU A 86 6.96 5.98 7.70
CA LEU A 86 7.95 7.06 7.67
C LEU A 86 8.00 7.70 9.06
N LEU A 87 9.19 7.82 9.63
CA LEU A 87 9.47 8.49 10.89
C LEU A 87 10.16 9.82 10.61
N ASP A 88 9.59 10.91 11.08
CA ASP A 88 10.24 12.22 11.13
C ASP A 88 11.03 12.31 12.44
N LEU A 89 12.35 12.38 12.33
CA LEU A 89 13.28 12.46 13.46
C LEU A 89 13.67 13.90 13.80
N GLY A 90 13.10 14.88 13.09
CA GLY A 90 13.43 16.28 13.20
C GLY A 90 14.72 16.65 12.45
N GLU A 91 14.95 17.95 12.27
CA GLU A 91 16.11 18.51 11.59
C GLU A 91 16.33 17.99 10.16
N GLY A 92 15.24 17.65 9.46
CA GLY A 92 15.29 17.11 8.10
C GLY A 92 15.79 15.66 8.00
N ARG A 93 15.89 14.96 9.13
CA ARG A 93 16.25 13.54 9.18
C ARG A 93 15.01 12.67 9.22
N PHE A 94 15.02 11.61 8.47
CA PHE A 94 13.92 10.67 8.36
C PHE A 94 14.44 9.22 8.50
N ALA A 95 13.58 8.36 8.97
CA ALA A 95 13.80 6.92 8.94
C ALA A 95 12.56 6.20 8.40
N ALA A 96 12.78 5.09 7.73
CA ALA A 96 11.70 4.20 7.34
C ALA A 96 11.71 2.97 8.25
N LEU A 97 10.58 2.69 8.90
CA LEU A 97 10.37 1.44 9.61
C LEU A 97 9.75 0.44 8.64
N PRO A 98 10.49 -0.61 8.24
CA PRO A 98 9.95 -1.64 7.37
C PRO A 98 8.92 -2.48 8.11
N GLY A 99 7.93 -2.99 7.39
CA GLY A 99 6.92 -3.88 7.93
C GLY A 99 6.22 -4.66 6.83
N GLU A 100 5.59 -5.76 7.21
CA GLU A 100 4.80 -6.63 6.33
C GLU A 100 3.29 -6.43 6.61
N GLY A 101 2.87 -5.17 6.76
CA GLY A 101 1.50 -4.80 7.12
C GLY A 101 0.43 -5.17 6.08
N GLY A 102 0.83 -5.56 4.87
CA GLY A 102 -0.09 -6.14 3.88
C GLY A 102 -0.52 -7.57 4.20
N HIS A 103 0.25 -8.28 5.02
CA HIS A 103 -0.03 -9.67 5.40
C HIS A 103 -0.82 -9.82 6.70
N VAL A 104 -1.27 -8.71 7.31
CA VAL A 104 -2.23 -8.76 8.43
C VAL A 104 -3.59 -9.28 7.95
N ASP A 105 -4.39 -9.78 8.88
CA ASP A 105 -5.74 -10.26 8.57
C ASP A 105 -6.59 -9.18 7.91
N LEU A 106 -7.42 -9.57 6.93
CA LEU A 106 -8.36 -8.67 6.28
C LEU A 106 -9.45 -8.24 7.29
N PRO A 107 -9.60 -6.93 7.60
CA PRO A 107 -10.60 -6.47 8.54
C PRO A 107 -12.01 -6.51 7.95
N LEU A 108 -12.96 -7.11 8.69
CA LEU A 108 -14.36 -7.23 8.30
C LEU A 108 -15.24 -6.37 9.20
N SER A 109 -16.30 -5.76 8.65
CA SER A 109 -17.23 -4.91 9.41
C SER A 109 -18.70 -5.16 9.07
N SER A 110 -19.01 -6.04 8.14
CA SER A 110 -20.39 -6.36 7.74
C SER A 110 -20.59 -7.85 7.46
N LEU A 111 -21.84 -8.29 7.47
CA LEU A 111 -22.19 -9.66 7.08
C LEU A 111 -21.82 -9.92 5.61
N ARG A 112 -22.00 -8.93 4.74
CA ARG A 112 -21.60 -9.04 3.32
C ARG A 112 -20.11 -9.35 3.20
N GLU A 113 -19.26 -8.61 3.88
CA GLU A 113 -17.82 -8.85 3.88
C GLU A 113 -17.44 -10.21 4.48
N THR A 114 -18.16 -10.67 5.50
CA THR A 114 -17.96 -12.00 6.07
C THR A 114 -18.26 -13.10 5.05
N GLN A 115 -19.33 -12.95 4.25
CA GLN A 115 -19.67 -13.90 3.18
C GLN A 115 -18.61 -13.93 2.08
N LEU A 116 -18.12 -12.76 1.64
CA LEU A 116 -17.02 -12.65 0.66
C LEU A 116 -15.74 -13.28 1.20
N TRP A 117 -15.37 -12.94 2.43
CA TRP A 117 -14.20 -13.51 3.12
C TRP A 117 -14.32 -15.04 3.22
N GLN A 118 -15.49 -15.57 3.62
CA GLN A 118 -15.71 -17.00 3.74
C GLN A 118 -15.50 -17.74 2.42
N HIS A 119 -15.98 -17.14 1.31
CA HIS A 119 -15.77 -17.70 -0.03
C HIS A 119 -14.28 -17.75 -0.37
N ILE A 120 -13.56 -16.65 -0.16
CA ILE A 120 -12.11 -16.55 -0.40
C ILE A 120 -11.36 -17.52 0.52
N HIS A 121 -11.71 -17.58 1.80
CA HIS A 121 -11.10 -18.48 2.77
C HIS A 121 -11.24 -19.96 2.36
N ASN A 122 -12.41 -20.36 1.87
CA ASN A 122 -12.64 -21.73 1.40
C ASN A 122 -11.77 -22.09 0.18
N GLU A 123 -11.40 -21.08 -0.65
CA GLU A 123 -10.54 -21.28 -1.83
C GLU A 123 -9.06 -21.40 -1.45
N ILE A 124 -8.56 -20.54 -0.54
CA ILE A 124 -7.11 -20.37 -0.33
C ILE A 124 -6.65 -20.53 1.13
N GLY A 125 -7.55 -20.72 2.08
CA GLY A 125 -7.24 -20.80 3.50
C GLY A 125 -7.06 -19.42 4.12
N HIS A 126 -5.84 -18.99 4.43
CA HIS A 126 -5.57 -17.70 5.09
C HIS A 126 -5.87 -16.49 4.17
N VAL A 127 -6.64 -15.53 4.68
CA VAL A 127 -7.03 -14.31 3.95
C VAL A 127 -6.41 -13.08 4.61
N SER A 128 -5.26 -12.67 4.09
CA SER A 128 -4.62 -11.42 4.48
C SER A 128 -5.23 -10.21 3.77
N ALA A 129 -4.87 -9.00 4.21
CA ALA A 129 -5.23 -7.78 3.52
C ALA A 129 -4.76 -7.78 2.05
N GLU A 130 -3.54 -8.24 1.76
CA GLU A 130 -3.00 -8.36 0.41
C GLU A 130 -3.84 -9.27 -0.48
N THR A 131 -4.44 -10.33 0.09
CA THR A 131 -5.29 -11.26 -0.64
C THR A 131 -6.40 -10.55 -1.43
N ALA A 132 -6.96 -9.49 -0.86
CA ALA A 132 -8.01 -8.68 -1.48
C ALA A 132 -7.47 -7.37 -2.08
N LEU A 133 -6.46 -6.76 -1.45
CA LEU A 133 -5.96 -5.42 -1.76
C LEU A 133 -4.69 -5.45 -2.63
N SER A 134 -4.75 -6.18 -3.73
CA SER A 134 -3.69 -6.24 -4.73
C SER A 134 -4.28 -6.30 -6.14
N GLY A 135 -3.44 -6.19 -7.17
CA GLY A 135 -3.89 -6.41 -8.55
C GLY A 135 -4.55 -7.79 -8.72
N GLY A 136 -3.93 -8.84 -8.15
CA GLY A 136 -4.51 -10.20 -8.15
C GLY A 136 -5.72 -10.36 -7.22
N GLY A 137 -5.93 -9.44 -6.29
CA GLY A 137 -7.08 -9.40 -5.38
C GLY A 137 -8.38 -9.00 -6.09
N LEU A 138 -8.34 -8.08 -7.04
CA LEU A 138 -9.53 -7.61 -7.77
C LEU A 138 -10.32 -8.77 -8.42
N PRO A 139 -9.71 -9.67 -9.22
CA PRO A 139 -10.41 -10.82 -9.77
C PRO A 139 -10.91 -11.80 -8.69
N ARG A 140 -10.19 -11.94 -7.59
CA ARG A 140 -10.61 -12.81 -6.49
C ARG A 140 -11.86 -12.28 -5.80
N VAL A 141 -11.90 -10.98 -5.49
CA VAL A 141 -13.08 -10.32 -4.91
C VAL A 141 -14.27 -10.39 -5.88
N TYR A 142 -14.02 -10.17 -7.18
CA TYR A 142 -15.06 -10.29 -8.21
C TYR A 142 -15.69 -11.69 -8.23
N ARG A 143 -14.88 -12.75 -8.23
CA ARG A 143 -15.40 -14.13 -8.16
C ARG A 143 -16.16 -14.39 -6.87
N ALA A 144 -15.70 -13.87 -5.74
CA ALA A 144 -16.38 -14.01 -4.46
C ALA A 144 -17.77 -13.35 -4.48
N ILE A 145 -17.88 -12.14 -5.02
CA ILE A 145 -19.18 -11.45 -5.18
C ILE A 145 -20.09 -12.26 -6.10
N CYS A 146 -19.61 -12.67 -7.27
CA CYS A 146 -20.39 -13.51 -8.19
C CYS A 146 -20.91 -14.78 -7.50
N ALA A 147 -20.05 -15.49 -6.78
CA ALA A 147 -20.43 -16.74 -6.12
C ALA A 147 -21.46 -16.54 -5.01
N VAL A 148 -21.32 -15.50 -4.18
CA VAL A 148 -22.25 -15.18 -3.10
C VAL A 148 -23.62 -14.79 -3.66
N ASP A 149 -23.67 -14.14 -4.82
CA ASP A 149 -24.90 -13.67 -5.46
C ASP A 149 -25.47 -14.66 -6.50
N GLY A 150 -24.83 -15.80 -6.70
CA GLY A 150 -25.29 -16.82 -7.65
C GLY A 150 -25.09 -16.43 -9.12
N HIS A 151 -24.08 -15.62 -9.41
CA HIS A 151 -23.72 -15.22 -10.77
C HIS A 151 -22.49 -15.97 -11.29
N GLU A 152 -22.45 -16.22 -12.60
CA GLU A 152 -21.26 -16.73 -13.26
C GLU A 152 -20.24 -15.60 -13.49
N PRO A 153 -18.96 -15.76 -13.06
CA PRO A 153 -17.93 -14.76 -13.28
C PRO A 153 -17.59 -14.66 -14.77
N LYS A 154 -17.62 -13.44 -15.32
CA LYS A 154 -17.32 -13.14 -16.73
C LYS A 154 -16.00 -12.41 -16.95
N LEU A 155 -15.43 -11.87 -15.89
CA LEU A 155 -14.20 -11.05 -15.91
C LEU A 155 -13.15 -11.74 -15.04
N ASP A 156 -11.91 -11.76 -15.52
CA ASP A 156 -10.80 -12.49 -14.88
C ASP A 156 -9.52 -11.66 -14.73
N THR A 157 -9.49 -10.42 -15.29
CA THR A 157 -8.34 -9.53 -15.19
C THR A 157 -8.66 -8.26 -14.42
N PRO A 158 -7.68 -7.70 -13.66
CA PRO A 158 -7.86 -6.43 -12.96
C PRO A 158 -8.28 -5.29 -13.89
N GLU A 159 -7.74 -5.26 -15.09
CA GLU A 159 -8.04 -4.25 -16.11
C GLU A 159 -9.48 -4.32 -16.60
N ALA A 160 -9.96 -5.54 -16.90
CA ALA A 160 -11.35 -5.74 -17.36
C ALA A 160 -12.36 -5.39 -16.26
N ILE A 161 -12.10 -5.78 -15.01
CA ILE A 161 -12.94 -5.48 -13.85
C ILE A 161 -12.96 -3.97 -13.60
N THR A 162 -11.80 -3.32 -13.62
CA THR A 162 -11.72 -1.86 -13.44
C THR A 162 -12.51 -1.13 -14.53
N ALA A 163 -12.30 -1.50 -15.80
CA ALA A 163 -13.01 -0.89 -16.92
C ALA A 163 -14.53 -1.09 -16.84
N ALA A 164 -14.98 -2.31 -16.50
CA ALA A 164 -16.41 -2.61 -16.35
C ALA A 164 -17.03 -1.83 -15.18
N GLY A 165 -16.36 -1.76 -14.04
CA GLY A 165 -16.83 -0.99 -12.88
C GLY A 165 -16.98 0.50 -13.18
N LEU A 166 -15.98 1.10 -13.83
CA LEU A 166 -16.05 2.49 -14.27
C LEU A 166 -17.11 2.74 -15.36
N ALA A 167 -17.48 1.72 -16.12
CA ALA A 167 -18.57 1.77 -17.08
C ALA A 167 -19.97 1.51 -16.47
N GLY A 168 -20.04 1.23 -15.14
CA GLY A 168 -21.29 1.06 -14.41
C GLY A 168 -21.78 -0.39 -14.31
N ASP A 169 -20.95 -1.40 -14.61
CA ASP A 169 -21.30 -2.79 -14.29
C ASP A 169 -21.47 -2.94 -12.77
N PRO A 170 -22.62 -3.40 -12.27
CA PRO A 170 -22.94 -3.36 -10.84
C PRO A 170 -22.02 -4.26 -10.00
N ILE A 171 -21.62 -5.42 -10.51
CA ILE A 171 -20.75 -6.35 -9.78
C ILE A 171 -19.32 -5.79 -9.73
N ALA A 172 -18.79 -5.35 -10.85
CA ALA A 172 -17.45 -4.77 -10.93
C ALA A 172 -17.36 -3.45 -10.14
N LEU A 173 -18.42 -2.65 -10.11
CA LEU A 173 -18.53 -1.44 -9.30
C LEU A 173 -18.45 -1.78 -7.80
N GLU A 174 -19.16 -2.83 -7.35
CA GLU A 174 -19.09 -3.31 -5.96
C GLU A 174 -17.67 -3.78 -5.61
N VAL A 175 -16.96 -4.41 -6.56
CA VAL A 175 -15.54 -4.79 -6.34
C VAL A 175 -14.68 -3.56 -6.04
N LEU A 176 -14.80 -2.50 -6.87
CA LEU A 176 -14.02 -1.27 -6.67
C LEU A 176 -14.37 -0.59 -5.35
N GLU A 177 -15.64 -0.48 -5.01
CA GLU A 177 -16.09 0.13 -3.75
C GLU A 177 -15.61 -0.68 -2.54
N GLN A 178 -15.73 -2.01 -2.58
CA GLN A 178 -15.28 -2.88 -1.50
C GLN A 178 -13.76 -2.84 -1.32
N PHE A 179 -13.02 -2.79 -2.43
CA PHE A 179 -11.57 -2.60 -2.42
C PHE A 179 -11.20 -1.29 -1.70
N CYS A 180 -11.85 -0.19 -2.06
CA CYS A 180 -11.60 1.12 -1.43
C CYS A 180 -11.95 1.12 0.06
N CYS A 181 -13.08 0.51 0.45
CA CYS A 181 -13.49 0.40 1.86
C CYS A 181 -12.48 -0.41 2.68
N TRP A 182 -12.05 -1.56 2.19
CA TRP A 182 -11.03 -2.37 2.87
C TRP A 182 -9.69 -1.65 2.96
N LEU A 183 -9.25 -0.98 1.88
CA LEU A 183 -8.01 -0.19 1.91
C LEU A 183 -8.08 0.92 2.97
N GLY A 184 -9.22 1.59 3.09
CA GLY A 184 -9.46 2.58 4.14
C GLY A 184 -9.31 1.99 5.53
N ARG A 185 -9.92 0.83 5.80
CA ARG A 185 -9.79 0.17 7.12
C ARG A 185 -8.37 -0.28 7.42
N VAL A 186 -7.67 -0.87 6.46
CA VAL A 186 -6.28 -1.31 6.63
C VAL A 186 -5.36 -0.10 6.88
N ALA A 187 -5.52 0.97 6.10
CA ALA A 187 -4.78 2.21 6.33
C ALA A 187 -5.06 2.79 7.73
N GLY A 188 -6.33 2.85 8.14
CA GLY A 188 -6.70 3.30 9.47
C GLY A 188 -6.19 2.41 10.60
N ASN A 189 -6.14 1.09 10.42
CA ASN A 189 -5.54 0.17 11.40
C ASN A 189 -4.04 0.43 11.56
N ASN A 190 -3.33 0.68 10.46
CA ASN A 190 -1.92 1.05 10.50
C ASN A 190 -1.70 2.39 11.22
N VAL A 191 -2.57 3.40 10.99
CA VAL A 191 -2.54 4.67 11.73
C VAL A 191 -2.69 4.45 13.23
N LEU A 192 -3.64 3.64 13.68
CA LEU A 192 -3.82 3.33 15.10
C LEU A 192 -2.62 2.59 15.69
N THR A 193 -2.04 1.65 14.95
CA THR A 193 -0.91 0.83 15.40
C THR A 193 0.37 1.63 15.55
N THR A 194 0.63 2.56 14.63
CA THR A 194 1.89 3.32 14.57
C THR A 194 1.79 4.72 15.18
N GLY A 195 0.60 5.18 15.52
CA GLY A 195 0.37 6.57 15.90
C GLY A 195 0.53 7.55 14.72
N GLY A 196 0.17 7.11 13.51
CA GLY A 196 0.44 7.72 12.21
C GLY A 196 -0.29 9.04 11.94
N ARG A 197 -0.19 10.03 12.85
CA ARG A 197 -0.80 11.35 12.70
C ARG A 197 0.00 12.30 11.80
N GLY A 198 1.18 11.88 11.34
CA GLY A 198 1.92 12.56 10.27
C GLY A 198 1.27 12.45 8.89
N GLY A 199 0.23 11.61 8.76
CA GLY A 199 -0.55 11.44 7.54
C GLY A 199 -0.46 10.05 6.93
N VAL A 200 -1.17 9.87 5.80
CA VAL A 200 -1.16 8.60 5.05
C VAL A 200 -0.90 8.87 3.57
N TYR A 201 0.06 8.17 3.01
CA TYR A 201 0.38 8.19 1.59
C TYR A 201 -0.11 6.89 0.94
N ILE A 202 -1.09 7.01 0.05
CA ILE A 202 -1.55 5.90 -0.79
C ILE A 202 -0.69 5.89 -2.05
N VAL A 203 0.06 4.82 -2.23
CA VAL A 203 1.01 4.63 -3.34
C VAL A 203 0.65 3.39 -4.17
N GLY A 204 1.47 3.02 -5.14
CA GLY A 204 1.28 1.80 -5.94
C GLY A 204 0.44 2.01 -7.20
N GLY A 205 0.44 1.01 -8.06
CA GLY A 205 -0.09 1.12 -9.42
C GLY A 205 -1.56 0.74 -9.61
N VAL A 206 -2.27 0.30 -8.55
CA VAL A 206 -3.68 -0.12 -8.68
C VAL A 206 -4.63 1.07 -8.64
N ILE A 207 -4.54 1.90 -7.60
CA ILE A 207 -5.46 3.04 -7.39
C ILE A 207 -5.43 4.08 -8.52
N PRO A 208 -4.26 4.45 -9.11
CA PRO A 208 -4.24 5.41 -10.20
C PRO A 208 -5.10 5.04 -11.42
N ARG A 209 -5.42 3.75 -11.60
CA ARG A 209 -6.28 3.28 -12.70
C ARG A 209 -7.75 3.71 -12.57
N PHE A 210 -8.18 4.05 -11.35
CA PHE A 210 -9.54 4.51 -11.03
C PHE A 210 -9.52 5.64 -9.98
N ALA A 211 -8.56 6.55 -10.12
CA ALA A 211 -8.28 7.60 -9.13
C ALA A 211 -9.49 8.50 -8.82
N ASP A 212 -10.25 8.90 -9.83
CA ASP A 212 -11.44 9.76 -9.64
C ASP A 212 -12.52 9.02 -8.83
N PHE A 213 -12.78 7.76 -9.16
CA PHE A 213 -13.68 6.90 -8.39
C PHE A 213 -13.19 6.74 -6.94
N PHE A 214 -11.89 6.51 -6.74
CA PHE A 214 -11.29 6.33 -5.42
C PHE A 214 -11.53 7.53 -4.50
N LEU A 215 -11.40 8.75 -5.00
CA LEU A 215 -11.60 9.97 -4.22
C LEU A 215 -13.06 10.14 -3.72
N GLU A 216 -14.02 9.58 -4.46
CA GLU A 216 -15.46 9.65 -4.14
C GLU A 216 -15.97 8.38 -3.42
N SER A 217 -15.13 7.35 -3.30
CA SER A 217 -15.48 6.05 -2.72
C SER A 217 -15.65 6.08 -1.21
N GLY A 218 -16.05 4.94 -0.65
CA GLY A 218 -16.14 4.73 0.80
C GLY A 218 -14.81 4.66 1.54
N PHE A 219 -13.66 4.92 0.88
CA PHE A 219 -12.34 4.89 1.52
C PHE A 219 -12.28 5.82 2.75
N ALA A 220 -12.57 7.11 2.59
CA ALA A 220 -12.44 8.11 3.66
C ALA A 220 -13.32 7.77 4.88
N ARG A 221 -14.56 7.32 4.62
CA ARG A 221 -15.48 6.85 5.67
C ARG A 221 -14.91 5.65 6.41
N SER A 222 -14.46 4.63 5.68
CA SER A 222 -13.91 3.39 6.25
C SER A 222 -12.57 3.59 6.97
N PHE A 223 -11.78 4.57 6.52
CA PHE A 223 -10.53 4.99 7.17
C PHE A 223 -10.79 5.53 8.58
N ALA A 224 -11.78 6.39 8.74
CA ALA A 224 -12.09 7.04 10.00
C ALA A 224 -13.08 6.26 10.89
N ASP A 225 -13.74 5.20 10.37
CA ASP A 225 -14.66 4.37 11.13
C ASP A 225 -13.90 3.42 12.06
N LYS A 226 -13.61 3.92 13.28
CA LYS A 226 -12.86 3.22 14.33
C LYS A 226 -13.59 3.24 15.68
N GLY A 227 -14.92 3.29 15.65
CA GLY A 227 -15.74 3.27 16.85
C GLY A 227 -15.36 4.40 17.82
N CYS A 228 -15.02 4.09 19.05
CA CYS A 228 -14.62 5.10 20.04
C CYS A 228 -13.34 5.86 19.67
N MET A 229 -12.55 5.39 18.71
CA MET A 229 -11.34 6.04 18.24
C MET A 229 -11.56 6.88 16.97
N SER A 230 -12.78 7.02 16.46
CA SER A 230 -13.05 7.78 15.23
C SER A 230 -12.61 9.24 15.32
N ASP A 231 -12.72 9.87 16.50
CA ASP A 231 -12.26 11.24 16.72
C ASP A 231 -10.73 11.41 16.59
N TYR A 232 -9.97 10.34 16.80
CA TYR A 232 -8.52 10.32 16.61
C TYR A 232 -8.11 10.61 15.15
N PHE A 233 -8.99 10.30 14.20
CA PHE A 233 -8.76 10.47 12.75
C PHE A 233 -9.03 11.89 12.25
N LYS A 234 -9.64 12.75 13.06
CA LYS A 234 -9.91 14.14 12.67
C LYS A 234 -8.62 14.86 12.36
N GLY A 235 -8.55 15.45 11.16
CA GLY A 235 -7.42 16.25 10.71
C GLY A 235 -6.19 15.45 10.28
N ILE A 236 -6.25 14.12 10.21
CA ILE A 236 -5.19 13.32 9.59
C ILE A 236 -5.31 13.41 8.07
N PRO A 237 -4.31 13.97 7.38
CA PRO A 237 -4.35 14.05 5.93
C PRO A 237 -4.09 12.70 5.28
N VAL A 238 -4.76 12.46 4.15
CA VAL A 238 -4.50 11.30 3.29
C VAL A 238 -4.26 11.78 1.86
N TRP A 239 -3.21 11.30 1.24
CA TRP A 239 -2.82 11.67 -0.12
C TRP A 239 -2.72 10.45 -1.02
N LEU A 240 -3.27 10.54 -2.22
CA LEU A 240 -3.00 9.62 -3.31
C LEU A 240 -1.78 10.14 -4.08
N VAL A 241 -0.68 9.44 -4.01
CA VAL A 241 0.57 9.81 -4.68
C VAL A 241 0.49 9.45 -6.15
N THR A 242 0.81 10.42 -7.01
CA THR A 242 0.84 10.27 -8.47
C THR A 242 2.25 10.42 -9.05
N ALA A 243 3.22 10.78 -8.20
CA ALA A 243 4.62 10.90 -8.60
C ALA A 243 5.15 9.58 -9.15
N PRO A 244 5.79 9.60 -10.33
CA PRO A 244 6.49 8.43 -10.84
C PRO A 244 7.78 8.19 -10.03
N TYR A 245 8.19 6.92 -9.93
CA TYR A 245 9.51 6.53 -9.40
C TYR A 245 9.81 6.95 -7.94
N SER A 246 8.79 7.15 -7.10
CA SER A 246 8.97 7.56 -5.69
C SER A 246 9.92 6.65 -4.91
N GLY A 247 9.94 5.34 -5.18
CA GLY A 247 10.90 4.41 -4.58
C GLY A 247 12.35 4.66 -5.01
N LEU A 248 12.59 5.10 -6.26
CA LEU A 248 13.93 5.47 -6.73
C LEU A 248 14.39 6.75 -6.05
N VAL A 249 13.51 7.75 -5.93
CA VAL A 249 13.79 8.99 -5.20
C VAL A 249 14.14 8.67 -3.75
N GLY A 250 13.39 7.80 -3.10
CA GLY A 250 13.63 7.40 -1.71
C GLY A 250 14.93 6.60 -1.52
N ALA A 251 15.36 5.81 -2.50
CA ALA A 251 16.69 5.20 -2.47
C ALA A 251 17.81 6.27 -2.50
N GLY A 252 17.58 7.38 -3.22
CA GLY A 252 18.45 8.56 -3.18
C GLY A 252 18.50 9.19 -1.78
N VAL A 253 17.33 9.40 -1.17
CA VAL A 253 17.22 9.94 0.20
C VAL A 253 17.93 9.04 1.22
N ALA A 254 17.77 7.72 1.11
CA ALA A 254 18.47 6.77 1.97
C ALA A 254 20.00 6.94 1.87
N LEU A 255 20.50 7.13 0.66
CA LEU A 255 21.94 7.33 0.43
C LEU A 255 22.44 8.66 1.01
N GLU A 256 21.64 9.74 0.89
CA GLU A 256 21.98 11.06 1.46
C GLU A 256 22.06 11.06 2.99
N GLN A 257 21.31 10.19 3.65
CA GLN A 257 21.24 10.13 5.12
C GLN A 257 22.27 9.19 5.74
N GLU A 258 22.92 8.33 4.95
CA GLU A 258 24.01 7.46 5.41
C GLU A 258 25.40 8.09 5.26
N GLY A 259 25.53 9.19 4.51
CA GLY A 259 26.76 9.96 4.33
C GLY A 259 26.87 11.08 5.33
#